data_f44c2dd7bcf4651dae44ed5444690eeb
#
_entry.id   f44c2dd7bcf4651dae44ed5444690eeb
#
_cell.length_a   1.000
_cell.length_b   1.000
_cell.length_c   1.000
_cell.angle_alpha   90.00
_cell.angle_beta   90.00
_cell.angle_gamma   90.00
#
_symmetry.space_group_name_H-M   'P 1'
#
loop_
_entity.id
_entity.type
_entity.pdbx_description
1 polymer ?
#
loop_
_entity_poly.entity_id
_entity_poly.type
_entity_poly.pdbx_seq_one_letter_code
_entity_poly.pdbx_strand_id
1 'polypeptide(L)'
;MDTTEAPQIIEHLNKTLTFTPYDVKWIPQTAKFVLCGQHPKATGTIQIHQLTKNELQVTRDIQHPKGIKCSTFGACLPNKADLAFGDFNGEMNIVDLETGKIYYSVKAHNTLVNAIDGVGGLDIGYGAPEIVTAGRDGCVRVWDPRQKAPVLSLEPSDKESVPDAWCVSFGNSYNNEERVLAAGYDNGDLKFFDLKTNQLLWDSNLKNGVVGVEFDRKDIIMNKLVATTLEGKFHVHDMRTLHPESGYACLNEKAFGATIWGVKHLPQNRDIFGLLGGNGALNIYKYNYPNERSIKDSEGRPRGITGNVEILNSKDLCQQPINGFDWNRDKLGLGVLCGLDQTCKVIITTKLNLY
;
A
#
# COMPACT_ATOMS: atom_id res chain seq x y z
N MET A 1 -25.27 0.46 -23.38
CA MET A 1 -25.28 1.16 -22.06
C MET A 1 -25.27 0.11 -20.99
N ASP A 2 -24.48 0.29 -19.93
CA ASP A 2 -24.50 -0.60 -18.78
C ASP A 2 -25.85 -0.44 -18.08
N THR A 3 -26.61 -1.52 -18.00
CA THR A 3 -27.96 -1.52 -17.39
C THR A 3 -27.95 -2.02 -15.95
N THR A 4 -26.77 -2.42 -15.43
CA THR A 4 -26.62 -2.85 -14.04
C THR A 4 -26.52 -1.64 -13.11
N GLU A 5 -27.08 -1.73 -11.92
CA GLU A 5 -26.95 -0.68 -10.90
C GLU A 5 -25.58 -0.74 -10.20
N ALA A 6 -24.97 -1.91 -10.12
CA ALA A 6 -23.68 -2.12 -9.47
C ALA A 6 -22.49 -1.54 -10.26
N PRO A 7 -21.39 -1.14 -9.59
CA PRO A 7 -20.14 -0.78 -10.24
C PRO A 7 -19.64 -1.90 -11.13
N GLN A 8 -19.03 -1.54 -12.28
CA GLN A 8 -18.44 -2.51 -13.22
C GLN A 8 -16.96 -2.26 -13.35
N ILE A 9 -16.14 -3.31 -13.25
CA ILE A 9 -14.71 -3.26 -13.54
C ILE A 9 -14.52 -3.55 -15.04
N ILE A 10 -14.07 -2.57 -15.80
CA ILE A 10 -13.85 -2.64 -17.25
C ILE A 10 -12.34 -2.66 -17.49
N GLU A 11 -11.82 -3.71 -18.14
CA GLU A 11 -10.47 -3.70 -18.68
C GLU A 11 -10.43 -2.78 -19.90
N HIS A 12 -9.70 -1.68 -19.77
CA HIS A 12 -9.58 -0.66 -20.82
C HIS A 12 -8.41 -0.96 -21.75
N LEU A 13 -7.23 -1.21 -21.17
CA LEU A 13 -6.02 -1.59 -21.91
C LEU A 13 -5.28 -2.71 -21.19
N ASN A 14 -4.61 -3.54 -21.99
CA ASN A 14 -3.76 -4.63 -21.53
C ASN A 14 -2.44 -4.62 -22.31
N LYS A 15 -1.34 -4.82 -21.61
CA LYS A 15 0.00 -4.89 -22.20
C LYS A 15 0.79 -6.02 -21.58
N THR A 16 1.35 -6.88 -22.42
CA THR A 16 2.34 -7.90 -22.01
C THR A 16 3.71 -7.24 -21.83
N LEU A 17 4.41 -7.61 -20.77
CA LEU A 17 5.71 -7.08 -20.38
C LEU A 17 6.81 -8.13 -20.65
N THR A 18 8.05 -7.68 -20.77
CA THR A 18 9.24 -8.53 -20.94
C THR A 18 10.01 -8.77 -19.63
N PHE A 19 9.42 -8.36 -18.52
CA PHE A 19 9.98 -8.49 -17.17
C PHE A 19 8.85 -8.81 -16.18
N THR A 20 9.20 -9.29 -14.99
CA THR A 20 8.25 -9.52 -13.91
C THR A 20 8.00 -8.23 -13.16
N PRO A 21 6.78 -7.63 -13.23
CA PRO A 21 6.45 -6.44 -12.48
C PRO A 21 6.15 -6.80 -11.02
N TYR A 22 6.61 -5.97 -10.09
CA TYR A 22 6.33 -6.11 -8.66
C TYR A 22 5.51 -4.95 -8.10
N ASP A 23 5.57 -3.79 -8.73
CA ASP A 23 4.82 -2.61 -8.29
C ASP A 23 4.44 -1.71 -9.46
N VAL A 24 3.34 -0.97 -9.29
CA VAL A 24 2.84 0.02 -10.26
C VAL A 24 2.29 1.23 -9.51
N LYS A 25 2.62 2.44 -9.99
CA LYS A 25 2.15 3.70 -9.40
C LYS A 25 1.84 4.72 -10.48
N TRP A 26 0.70 5.42 -10.36
CA TRP A 26 0.44 6.63 -11.16
C TRP A 26 1.44 7.72 -10.82
N ILE A 27 2.02 8.35 -11.84
CA ILE A 27 2.79 9.57 -11.66
C ILE A 27 1.78 10.69 -11.37
N PRO A 28 1.87 11.37 -10.23
CA PRO A 28 0.88 12.34 -9.80
C PRO A 28 0.61 13.43 -10.84
N GLN A 29 -0.66 13.82 -10.97
CA GLN A 29 -1.14 14.88 -11.88
C GLN A 29 -0.83 14.63 -13.37
N THR A 30 -0.62 13.39 -13.77
CA THR A 30 -0.33 13.01 -15.15
C THR A 30 -1.17 11.82 -15.62
N ALA A 31 -1.20 11.59 -16.94
CA ALA A 31 -1.72 10.37 -17.55
C ALA A 31 -0.60 9.30 -17.75
N LYS A 32 0.42 9.33 -16.88
CA LYS A 32 1.54 8.39 -16.90
C LYS A 32 1.59 7.58 -15.62
N PHE A 33 2.18 6.40 -15.70
CA PHE A 33 2.46 5.56 -14.54
C PHE A 33 3.81 4.88 -14.69
N VAL A 34 4.38 4.46 -13.58
CA VAL A 34 5.61 3.66 -13.53
C VAL A 34 5.28 2.21 -13.24
N LEU A 35 6.03 1.31 -13.88
CA LEU A 35 6.11 -0.11 -13.55
C LEU A 35 7.50 -0.41 -13.05
N CYS A 36 7.59 -0.97 -11.85
CA CYS A 36 8.83 -1.40 -11.23
C CYS A 36 8.91 -2.93 -11.22
N GLY A 37 10.07 -3.48 -11.56
CA GLY A 37 10.18 -4.94 -11.61
C GLY A 37 11.58 -5.45 -11.84
N GLN A 38 11.65 -6.71 -12.31
CA GLN A 38 12.90 -7.44 -12.49
C GLN A 38 12.91 -8.20 -13.82
N HIS A 39 13.98 -8.03 -14.57
CA HIS A 39 14.31 -8.85 -15.74
C HIS A 39 14.80 -10.25 -15.35
N PRO A 40 14.76 -11.23 -16.28
CA PRO A 40 15.23 -12.60 -16.01
C PRO A 40 16.69 -12.69 -15.53
N LYS A 41 17.55 -11.70 -15.86
CA LYS A 41 18.94 -11.59 -15.39
C LYS A 41 19.10 -10.96 -14.00
N ALA A 42 18.01 -10.82 -13.23
CA ALA A 42 17.96 -10.20 -11.91
C ALA A 42 18.30 -8.71 -11.88
N THR A 43 18.33 -8.02 -13.02
CA THR A 43 18.43 -6.56 -13.11
C THR A 43 17.06 -5.93 -12.96
N GLY A 44 16.99 -4.76 -12.36
CA GLY A 44 15.76 -3.99 -12.16
C GLY A 44 15.45 -3.06 -13.33
N THR A 45 14.20 -2.69 -13.43
CA THR A 45 13.73 -1.69 -14.40
C THR A 45 12.63 -0.83 -13.79
N ILE A 46 12.61 0.44 -14.15
CA ILE A 46 11.51 1.39 -13.94
C ILE A 46 11.07 1.84 -15.33
N GLN A 47 9.94 1.32 -15.80
CA GLN A 47 9.36 1.73 -17.08
C GLN A 47 8.27 2.78 -16.86
N ILE A 48 8.38 3.90 -17.56
CA ILE A 48 7.35 4.94 -17.60
C ILE A 48 6.45 4.70 -18.79
N HIS A 49 5.18 4.47 -18.50
CA HIS A 49 4.14 4.27 -19.50
C HIS A 49 3.22 5.49 -19.56
N GLN A 50 2.89 5.90 -20.76
CA GLN A 50 1.90 6.95 -21.01
C GLN A 50 0.62 6.33 -21.55
N LEU A 51 -0.51 6.68 -20.91
CA LEU A 51 -1.83 6.30 -21.38
C LEU A 51 -2.20 7.18 -22.58
N THR A 52 -2.47 6.55 -23.70
CA THR A 52 -3.05 7.17 -24.90
C THR A 52 -4.45 6.59 -25.15
N LYS A 53 -5.17 7.06 -26.18
CA LYS A 53 -6.54 6.58 -26.45
C LYS A 53 -6.63 5.06 -26.60
N ASN A 54 -5.64 4.43 -27.24
CA ASN A 54 -5.73 3.04 -27.70
C ASN A 54 -4.58 2.15 -27.23
N GLU A 55 -3.56 2.69 -26.60
CA GLU A 55 -2.36 1.93 -26.23
C GLU A 55 -1.61 2.51 -25.03
N LEU A 56 -0.73 1.69 -24.46
CA LEU A 56 0.24 2.06 -23.45
C LEU A 56 1.62 2.20 -24.12
N GLN A 57 2.07 3.45 -24.26
CA GLN A 57 3.38 3.75 -24.82
C GLN A 57 4.44 3.79 -23.73
N VAL A 58 5.55 3.06 -23.93
CA VAL A 58 6.74 3.21 -23.07
C VAL A 58 7.45 4.49 -23.48
N THR A 59 7.48 5.47 -22.59
CA THR A 59 8.16 6.75 -22.84
C THR A 59 9.58 6.77 -22.30
N ARG A 60 9.88 5.93 -21.31
CA ARG A 60 11.21 5.80 -20.72
C ARG A 60 11.38 4.43 -20.05
N ASP A 61 12.63 3.95 -20.06
CA ASP A 61 13.07 2.75 -19.37
C ASP A 61 14.36 3.08 -18.62
N ILE A 62 14.33 3.02 -17.29
CA ILE A 62 15.47 3.29 -16.41
C ILE A 62 15.93 1.95 -15.84
N GLN A 63 17.17 1.57 -16.16
CA GLN A 63 17.76 0.31 -15.71
C GLN A 63 18.37 0.47 -14.31
N HIS A 64 18.23 -0.56 -13.48
CA HIS A 64 18.82 -0.66 -12.16
C HIS A 64 19.55 -1.99 -11.99
N PRO A 65 20.69 -2.03 -11.24
CA PRO A 65 21.48 -3.26 -11.11
C PRO A 65 20.76 -4.43 -10.45
N LYS A 66 19.74 -4.16 -9.62
CA LYS A 66 18.98 -5.15 -8.85
C LYS A 66 17.49 -5.00 -9.09
N GLY A 67 16.75 -6.10 -9.04
CA GLY A 67 15.28 -6.08 -9.11
C GLY A 67 14.67 -5.09 -8.13
N ILE A 68 13.58 -4.44 -8.51
CA ILE A 68 12.87 -3.44 -7.71
C ILE A 68 11.58 -4.07 -7.20
N LYS A 69 11.38 -4.06 -5.88
CA LYS A 69 10.26 -4.72 -5.22
C LYS A 69 9.06 -3.80 -4.95
N CYS A 70 9.34 -2.57 -4.54
CA CYS A 70 8.30 -1.63 -4.07
C CYS A 70 8.69 -0.19 -4.38
N SER A 71 7.69 0.69 -4.49
CA SER A 71 7.91 2.11 -4.82
C SER A 71 6.82 3.01 -4.23
N THR A 72 7.13 4.30 -4.08
CA THR A 72 6.18 5.31 -3.60
C THR A 72 6.49 6.69 -4.13
N PHE A 73 5.44 7.46 -4.41
CA PHE A 73 5.49 8.90 -4.64
C PHE A 73 5.12 9.72 -3.39
N GLY A 74 4.77 9.08 -2.27
CA GLY A 74 4.26 9.76 -1.08
C GLY A 74 5.21 10.78 -0.45
N ALA A 75 6.51 10.67 -0.71
CA ALA A 75 7.53 11.63 -0.29
C ALA A 75 8.05 12.52 -1.44
N CYS A 76 7.39 12.50 -2.61
CA CYS A 76 7.76 13.31 -3.76
C CYS A 76 7.44 14.78 -3.53
N LEU A 77 8.39 15.65 -3.79
CA LEU A 77 8.17 17.09 -3.69
C LEU A 77 7.25 17.59 -4.82
N PRO A 78 6.43 18.63 -4.56
CA PRO A 78 5.69 19.29 -5.63
C PRO A 78 6.63 19.76 -6.75
N ASN A 79 6.20 19.62 -7.99
CA ASN A 79 6.98 19.97 -9.19
C ASN A 79 8.21 19.10 -9.47
N LYS A 80 8.35 17.95 -8.81
CA LYS A 80 9.35 16.94 -9.12
C LYS A 80 8.67 15.59 -9.32
N ALA A 81 9.15 14.82 -10.29
CA ALA A 81 8.70 13.45 -10.50
C ALA A 81 9.69 12.46 -9.85
N ASP A 82 9.90 12.61 -8.54
CA ASP A 82 10.85 11.80 -7.78
C ASP A 82 10.18 10.52 -7.27
N LEU A 83 10.70 9.35 -7.64
CA LEU A 83 10.22 8.06 -7.17
C LEU A 83 11.18 7.50 -6.13
N ALA A 84 10.67 7.21 -4.92
CA ALA A 84 11.39 6.41 -3.96
C ALA A 84 11.08 4.92 -4.19
N PHE A 85 12.10 4.06 -4.15
CA PHE A 85 11.93 2.63 -4.37
C PHE A 85 12.91 1.80 -3.53
N GLY A 86 12.47 0.56 -3.22
CA GLY A 86 13.27 -0.45 -2.54
C GLY A 86 13.61 -1.63 -3.46
N ASP A 87 14.83 -2.11 -3.36
CA ASP A 87 15.34 -3.18 -4.21
C ASP A 87 15.58 -4.51 -3.47
N PHE A 88 15.89 -5.55 -4.25
CA PHE A 88 16.18 -6.89 -3.75
C PHE A 88 17.52 -7.01 -3.01
N ASN A 89 18.36 -5.97 -3.07
CA ASN A 89 19.62 -5.91 -2.32
C ASN A 89 19.46 -5.17 -0.98
N GLY A 90 18.26 -4.66 -0.66
CA GLY A 90 17.96 -3.92 0.57
C GLY A 90 18.38 -2.46 0.51
N GLU A 91 18.57 -1.91 -0.68
CA GLU A 91 18.82 -0.49 -0.87
C GLU A 91 17.49 0.26 -1.07
N MET A 92 17.37 1.41 -0.44
CA MET A 92 16.32 2.38 -0.70
C MET A 92 16.93 3.54 -1.48
N ASN A 93 16.32 3.84 -2.61
CA ASN A 93 16.82 4.78 -3.59
C ASN A 93 15.73 5.82 -3.91
N ILE A 94 16.16 7.03 -4.31
CA ILE A 94 15.26 8.03 -4.91
C ILE A 94 15.83 8.40 -6.29
N VAL A 95 14.99 8.27 -7.31
CA VAL A 95 15.32 8.56 -8.70
C VAL A 95 14.45 9.72 -9.21
N ASP A 96 15.09 10.66 -9.87
CA ASP A 96 14.43 11.67 -10.69
C ASP A 96 13.99 11.02 -12.02
N LEU A 97 12.71 10.91 -12.25
CA LEU A 97 12.15 10.27 -13.45
C LEU A 97 12.39 11.08 -14.74
N GLU A 98 12.63 12.38 -14.65
CA GLU A 98 12.93 13.22 -15.81
C GLU A 98 14.35 12.99 -16.33
N THR A 99 15.31 12.90 -15.43
CA THR A 99 16.72 12.66 -15.80
C THR A 99 17.09 11.19 -15.80
N GLY A 100 16.40 10.35 -15.03
CA GLY A 100 16.74 8.95 -14.77
C GLY A 100 17.90 8.77 -13.79
N LYS A 101 18.29 9.82 -13.08
CA LYS A 101 19.40 9.79 -12.13
C LYS A 101 18.94 9.48 -10.72
N ILE A 102 19.58 8.51 -10.08
CA ILE A 102 19.46 8.26 -8.64
C ILE A 102 20.32 9.30 -7.93
N TYR A 103 19.70 10.12 -7.08
CA TYR A 103 20.40 11.15 -6.32
C TYR A 103 20.48 10.86 -4.83
N TYR A 104 19.68 9.89 -4.34
CA TYR A 104 19.73 9.41 -2.98
C TYR A 104 19.73 7.88 -2.97
N SER A 105 20.65 7.29 -2.19
CA SER A 105 20.73 5.84 -1.99
C SER A 105 21.28 5.55 -0.60
N VAL A 106 20.65 4.60 0.10
CA VAL A 106 21.06 4.11 1.41
C VAL A 106 20.84 2.60 1.51
N LYS A 107 21.69 1.90 2.23
CA LYS A 107 21.47 0.52 2.63
C LYS A 107 20.43 0.51 3.73
N ALA A 108 19.17 0.35 3.35
CA ALA A 108 18.04 0.40 4.27
C ALA A 108 17.88 -0.90 5.08
N HIS A 109 18.15 -2.05 4.47
CA HIS A 109 17.98 -3.37 5.07
C HIS A 109 19.13 -4.30 4.69
N ASN A 110 19.38 -5.33 5.51
CA ASN A 110 20.44 -6.29 5.25
C ASN A 110 20.18 -7.13 3.99
N THR A 111 18.91 -7.34 3.69
CA THR A 111 18.42 -8.10 2.54
C THR A 111 17.38 -7.27 1.77
N LEU A 112 16.38 -7.90 1.21
CA LEU A 112 15.30 -7.32 0.43
C LEU A 112 14.51 -6.24 1.20
N VAL A 113 14.20 -5.12 0.54
CA VAL A 113 13.16 -4.17 0.98
C VAL A 113 11.81 -4.71 0.54
N ASN A 114 11.00 -5.18 1.48
CA ASN A 114 9.69 -5.78 1.18
C ASN A 114 8.63 -4.74 0.83
N ALA A 115 8.60 -3.65 1.58
CA ALA A 115 7.60 -2.60 1.41
C ALA A 115 8.19 -1.21 1.68
N ILE A 116 7.56 -0.21 1.07
CA ILE A 116 7.90 1.20 1.21
C ILE A 116 6.63 2.04 1.24
N ASP A 117 6.61 3.07 2.06
CA ASP A 117 5.57 4.08 2.06
C ASP A 117 6.16 5.48 2.26
N GLY A 118 5.43 6.53 1.91
CA GLY A 118 5.91 7.90 1.99
C GLY A 118 4.82 8.89 2.38
N VAL A 119 5.25 9.96 3.03
CA VAL A 119 4.41 11.11 3.43
C VAL A 119 5.20 12.41 3.30
N GLY A 120 4.50 13.54 3.42
CA GLY A 120 5.11 14.88 3.39
C GLY A 120 5.38 15.42 1.99
N GLY A 121 4.93 14.69 0.95
CA GLY A 121 4.97 15.13 -0.45
C GLY A 121 3.59 15.12 -1.09
N LEU A 122 3.38 15.94 -2.13
CA LEU A 122 2.17 15.96 -2.97
C LEU A 122 0.85 16.08 -2.19
N ASP A 123 0.83 16.90 -1.15
CA ASP A 123 -0.32 17.04 -0.22
C ASP A 123 -0.71 15.73 0.48
N ILE A 124 0.23 14.79 0.59
CA ILE A 124 0.07 13.55 1.33
C ILE A 124 0.70 13.69 2.72
N GLY A 125 -0.08 14.23 3.66
CA GLY A 125 0.37 14.43 5.02
C GLY A 125 1.08 15.78 5.24
N TYR A 126 1.53 16.00 6.46
CA TYR A 126 2.11 17.25 6.96
C TYR A 126 3.62 17.09 7.19
N GLY A 127 4.36 18.18 6.96
CA GLY A 127 5.77 18.27 7.29
C GLY A 127 6.71 17.95 6.13
N ALA A 128 7.97 17.72 6.46
CA ALA A 128 8.98 17.35 5.47
C ALA A 128 8.73 15.93 4.92
N PRO A 129 9.19 15.64 3.69
CA PRO A 129 9.12 14.30 3.13
C PRO A 129 9.80 13.26 4.03
N GLU A 130 9.08 12.20 4.34
CA GLU A 130 9.58 11.04 5.07
C GLU A 130 9.18 9.76 4.37
N ILE A 131 10.07 8.77 4.45
CA ILE A 131 9.90 7.45 3.85
C ILE A 131 10.01 6.42 4.95
N VAL A 132 9.14 5.41 4.94
CA VAL A 132 9.28 4.23 5.77
C VAL A 132 9.55 3.01 4.90
N THR A 133 10.44 2.14 5.37
CA THR A 133 10.76 0.86 4.73
C THR A 133 10.61 -0.29 5.70
N ALA A 134 10.10 -1.42 5.20
CA ALA A 134 10.05 -2.69 5.90
C ALA A 134 10.89 -3.71 5.14
N GLY A 135 11.71 -4.48 5.85
CA GLY A 135 12.65 -5.41 5.24
C GLY A 135 12.51 -6.84 5.71
N ARG A 136 13.08 -7.75 4.96
CA ARG A 136 13.17 -9.17 5.29
C ARG A 136 14.05 -9.44 6.53
N ASP A 137 14.80 -8.43 7.00
CA ASP A 137 15.55 -8.47 8.26
C ASP A 137 14.67 -8.17 9.49
N GLY A 138 13.34 -8.12 9.32
CA GLY A 138 12.35 -7.83 10.35
C GLY A 138 12.34 -6.40 10.86
N CYS A 139 13.22 -5.55 10.31
CA CYS A 139 13.32 -4.15 10.71
C CYS A 139 12.32 -3.27 9.95
N VAL A 140 11.87 -2.22 10.64
CA VAL A 140 11.12 -1.13 10.04
C VAL A 140 11.89 0.17 10.32
N ARG A 141 12.20 0.94 9.27
CA ARG A 141 13.01 2.16 9.39
C ARG A 141 12.32 3.35 8.76
N VAL A 142 12.39 4.49 9.45
CA VAL A 142 11.90 5.79 8.94
C VAL A 142 13.10 6.62 8.51
N TRP A 143 13.00 7.24 7.35
CA TRP A 143 14.06 7.98 6.67
C TRP A 143 13.63 9.39 6.34
N ASP A 144 14.52 10.34 6.59
CA ASP A 144 14.47 11.69 6.04
C ASP A 144 15.46 11.75 4.87
N PRO A 145 15.00 12.06 3.63
CA PRO A 145 15.89 12.12 2.47
C PRO A 145 17.02 13.16 2.55
N ARG A 146 16.99 14.05 3.54
CA ARG A 146 18.03 15.04 3.78
C ARG A 146 19.25 14.48 4.50
N GLN A 147 19.15 13.26 5.06
CA GLN A 147 20.23 12.59 5.78
C GLN A 147 20.33 11.10 5.41
N LYS A 148 21.47 10.48 5.70
CA LYS A 148 21.75 9.07 5.35
C LYS A 148 21.41 8.08 6.48
N ALA A 149 21.39 8.54 7.73
CA ALA A 149 21.01 7.70 8.86
C ALA A 149 19.47 7.66 8.98
N PRO A 150 18.86 6.55 9.39
CA PRO A 150 17.43 6.51 9.66
C PRO A 150 17.08 7.44 10.83
N VAL A 151 15.92 8.08 10.76
CA VAL A 151 15.36 8.88 11.85
C VAL A 151 14.89 7.97 12.98
N LEU A 152 14.34 6.80 12.61
CA LEU A 152 13.88 5.78 13.54
C LEU A 152 14.21 4.40 12.98
N SER A 153 14.68 3.50 13.85
CA SER A 153 14.85 2.07 13.54
C SER A 153 14.11 1.23 14.58
N LEU A 154 13.10 0.51 14.12
CA LEU A 154 12.35 -0.47 14.91
C LEU A 154 12.93 -1.84 14.57
N GLU A 155 13.63 -2.43 15.53
CA GLU A 155 14.33 -3.70 15.34
C GLU A 155 13.65 -4.81 16.14
N PRO A 156 13.68 -6.06 15.67
CA PRO A 156 13.21 -7.20 16.43
C PRO A 156 13.95 -7.33 17.75
N SER A 157 13.23 -7.61 18.83
CA SER A 157 13.83 -7.85 20.15
C SER A 157 14.55 -9.19 20.22
N ASP A 158 14.02 -10.21 19.52
CA ASP A 158 14.65 -11.52 19.37
C ASP A 158 15.44 -11.55 18.05
N LYS A 159 16.72 -11.85 18.14
CA LYS A 159 17.63 -11.95 16.98
C LYS A 159 17.76 -13.38 16.44
N GLU A 160 17.26 -14.38 17.16
CA GLU A 160 17.34 -15.78 16.75
C GLU A 160 16.14 -16.21 15.90
N SER A 161 14.97 -15.60 16.13
CA SER A 161 13.73 -15.85 15.39
C SER A 161 13.13 -14.54 14.90
N VAL A 162 13.69 -14.02 13.81
CA VAL A 162 13.28 -12.73 13.24
C VAL A 162 12.21 -12.93 12.18
N PRO A 163 10.95 -12.48 12.41
CA PRO A 163 9.93 -12.52 11.38
C PRO A 163 10.20 -11.46 10.30
N ASP A 164 9.98 -11.81 9.04
CA ASP A 164 10.04 -10.85 7.92
C ASP A 164 8.99 -9.74 8.12
N ALA A 165 9.38 -8.48 8.04
CA ALA A 165 8.44 -7.37 7.94
C ALA A 165 8.00 -7.22 6.47
N TRP A 166 6.72 -7.53 6.18
CA TRP A 166 6.22 -7.63 4.81
C TRP A 166 5.52 -6.40 4.31
N CYS A 167 4.91 -5.65 5.19
CA CYS A 167 4.16 -4.45 4.81
C CYS A 167 4.26 -3.36 5.87
N VAL A 168 4.06 -2.12 5.43
CA VAL A 168 4.17 -0.93 6.26
C VAL A 168 3.30 0.18 5.69
N SER A 169 2.72 1.01 6.55
CA SER A 169 1.94 2.17 6.16
C SER A 169 1.98 3.26 7.22
N PHE A 170 2.12 4.52 6.80
CA PHE A 170 1.89 5.68 7.63
C PHE A 170 0.41 5.96 7.84
N GLY A 171 0.04 6.43 9.03
CA GLY A 171 -1.30 6.90 9.37
C GLY A 171 -1.27 8.22 10.15
N ASN A 172 -2.42 8.91 10.24
CA ASN A 172 -2.58 10.20 10.93
C ASN A 172 -1.49 11.23 10.60
N SER A 173 -1.04 11.27 9.36
CA SER A 173 0.09 12.13 8.97
C SER A 173 -0.31 13.57 8.63
N TYR A 174 -1.48 14.02 9.07
CA TYR A 174 -1.98 15.38 8.89
C TYR A 174 -1.38 16.39 9.90
N ASN A 175 -0.70 15.90 10.94
CA ASN A 175 0.07 16.70 11.90
C ASN A 175 1.24 15.88 12.46
N ASN A 176 2.06 16.48 13.33
CA ASN A 176 3.19 15.79 13.99
C ASN A 176 2.85 15.22 15.37
N GLU A 177 1.63 15.44 15.87
CA GLU A 177 1.22 15.06 17.23
C GLU A 177 0.67 13.63 17.31
N GLU A 178 0.03 13.17 16.23
CA GLU A 178 -0.74 11.93 16.20
C GLU A 178 -0.26 10.96 15.10
N ARG A 179 0.93 11.20 14.54
CA ARG A 179 1.50 10.36 13.48
C ARG A 179 1.77 8.95 13.97
N VAL A 180 1.36 8.00 13.19
CA VAL A 180 1.48 6.57 13.51
C VAL A 180 2.03 5.78 12.33
N LEU A 181 2.48 4.58 12.64
CA LEU A 181 3.00 3.62 11.70
C LEU A 181 2.40 2.25 11.99
N ALA A 182 1.89 1.57 10.98
CA ALA A 182 1.51 0.16 11.06
C ALA A 182 2.50 -0.70 10.29
N ALA A 183 2.89 -1.85 10.87
CA ALA A 183 3.75 -2.84 10.24
C ALA A 183 3.18 -4.24 10.41
N GLY A 184 3.18 -5.03 9.34
CA GLY A 184 2.72 -6.41 9.31
C GLY A 184 3.86 -7.39 9.04
N TYR A 185 3.81 -8.53 9.70
CA TYR A 185 4.88 -9.53 9.71
C TYR A 185 4.38 -10.91 9.23
N ASP A 186 5.30 -11.73 8.77
CA ASP A 186 5.02 -13.09 8.26
C ASP A 186 4.51 -14.07 9.32
N ASN A 187 4.85 -13.83 10.60
CA ASN A 187 4.35 -14.59 11.75
C ASN A 187 2.91 -14.21 12.17
N GLY A 188 2.28 -13.27 11.45
CA GLY A 188 0.93 -12.78 11.75
C GLY A 188 0.85 -11.57 12.67
N ASP A 189 1.97 -11.06 13.16
CA ASP A 189 1.98 -9.86 13.98
C ASP A 189 1.61 -8.63 13.15
N LEU A 190 0.70 -7.85 13.69
CA LEU A 190 0.37 -6.49 13.24
C LEU A 190 0.72 -5.55 14.38
N LYS A 191 1.70 -4.69 14.16
CA LYS A 191 2.22 -3.75 15.16
C LYS A 191 1.93 -2.31 14.77
N PHE A 192 1.61 -1.50 15.78
CA PHE A 192 1.18 -0.13 15.62
C PHE A 192 2.02 0.78 16.52
N PHE A 193 2.73 1.73 15.93
CA PHE A 193 3.71 2.58 16.62
C PHE A 193 3.29 4.04 16.59
N ASP A 194 3.48 4.72 17.71
CA ASP A 194 3.44 6.19 17.82
C ASP A 194 4.79 6.77 17.41
N LEU A 195 4.79 7.59 16.37
CA LEU A 195 6.02 8.23 15.86
C LEU A 195 6.44 9.47 16.68
N LYS A 196 5.61 9.98 17.57
CA LYS A 196 5.97 11.06 18.48
C LYS A 196 6.79 10.53 19.67
N THR A 197 6.33 9.44 20.26
CA THR A 197 6.97 8.82 21.43
C THR A 197 7.94 7.70 21.06
N ASN A 198 7.90 7.22 19.80
CA ASN A 198 8.64 6.07 19.30
C ASN A 198 8.32 4.78 20.06
N GLN A 199 7.08 4.64 20.53
CA GLN A 199 6.64 3.50 21.30
C GLN A 199 5.60 2.66 20.57
N LEU A 200 5.54 1.38 20.91
CA LEU A 200 4.47 0.48 20.50
C LEU A 200 3.17 0.92 21.20
N LEU A 201 2.17 1.36 20.43
CA LEU A 201 0.86 1.73 20.95
C LEU A 201 -0.06 0.52 21.14
N TRP A 202 0.01 -0.41 20.20
CA TRP A 202 -0.85 -1.58 20.17
C TRP A 202 -0.26 -2.63 19.21
N ASP A 203 -0.50 -3.87 19.54
CA ASP A 203 -0.21 -5.00 18.66
C ASP A 203 -1.31 -6.05 18.71
N SER A 204 -1.36 -6.87 17.69
CA SER A 204 -2.28 -8.00 17.59
C SER A 204 -1.66 -9.06 16.68
N ASN A 205 -1.96 -10.34 16.95
CA ASN A 205 -1.57 -11.42 16.05
C ASN A 205 -2.79 -11.94 15.29
N LEU A 206 -2.77 -11.82 13.96
CA LEU A 206 -3.84 -12.23 13.05
C LEU A 206 -3.81 -13.72 12.72
N LYS A 207 -2.94 -14.49 13.39
CA LYS A 207 -2.73 -15.95 13.27
C LYS A 207 -2.15 -16.41 11.94
N ASN A 208 -2.01 -15.53 10.96
CA ASN A 208 -1.42 -15.83 9.66
C ASN A 208 -0.68 -14.60 9.12
N GLY A 209 0.36 -14.82 8.30
CA GLY A 209 1.23 -13.75 7.84
C GLY A 209 0.47 -12.57 7.26
N VAL A 210 0.82 -11.37 7.73
CA VAL A 210 0.23 -10.09 7.30
C VAL A 210 1.04 -9.55 6.14
N VAL A 211 0.45 -9.53 4.95
CA VAL A 211 1.16 -9.21 3.71
C VAL A 211 0.84 -7.83 3.14
N GLY A 212 -0.23 -7.21 3.59
CA GLY A 212 -0.59 -5.85 3.22
C GLY A 212 -1.27 -5.11 4.37
N VAL A 213 -0.94 -3.82 4.52
CA VAL A 213 -1.62 -2.91 5.44
C VAL A 213 -1.80 -1.56 4.76
N GLU A 214 -2.94 -0.94 4.96
CA GLU A 214 -3.18 0.42 4.50
C GLU A 214 -4.20 1.13 5.39
N PHE A 215 -3.88 2.36 5.80
CA PHE A 215 -4.86 3.27 6.40
C PHE A 215 -5.75 3.86 5.32
N ASP A 216 -6.99 4.13 5.67
CA ASP A 216 -7.96 4.70 4.73
C ASP A 216 -7.60 6.09 4.20
N ARG A 217 -6.91 6.91 5.00
CA ARG A 217 -6.34 8.21 4.61
C ARG A 217 -5.14 8.54 5.50
N LYS A 218 -4.14 9.22 4.94
CA LYS A 218 -2.93 9.67 5.66
C LYS A 218 -2.97 11.14 6.04
N ASP A 219 -3.65 11.94 5.24
CA ASP A 219 -3.72 13.41 5.27
C ASP A 219 -4.86 13.95 6.13
N ILE A 220 -5.65 13.09 6.73
CA ILE A 220 -6.70 13.42 7.71
C ILE A 220 -6.74 12.36 8.81
N ILE A 221 -7.54 12.59 9.86
CA ILE A 221 -7.74 11.60 10.93
C ILE A 221 -8.16 10.25 10.35
N MET A 222 -7.39 9.20 10.65
CA MET A 222 -7.69 7.83 10.24
C MET A 222 -9.00 7.34 10.85
N ASN A 223 -9.79 6.62 10.07
CA ASN A 223 -10.98 5.94 10.57
C ASN A 223 -10.76 4.43 10.71
N LYS A 224 -10.02 3.85 9.78
CA LYS A 224 -9.80 2.42 9.73
C LYS A 224 -8.42 2.08 9.15
N LEU A 225 -7.96 0.91 9.53
CA LEU A 225 -6.82 0.20 8.95
C LEU A 225 -7.34 -1.10 8.36
N VAL A 226 -6.97 -1.39 7.12
CA VAL A 226 -7.22 -2.70 6.51
C VAL A 226 -5.91 -3.48 6.46
N ALA A 227 -5.89 -4.68 7.04
CA ALA A 227 -4.79 -5.62 6.99
C ALA A 227 -5.20 -6.86 6.20
N THR A 228 -4.30 -7.40 5.38
CA THR A 228 -4.55 -8.57 4.52
C THR A 228 -3.59 -9.70 4.84
N THR A 229 -4.03 -10.95 4.68
CA THR A 229 -3.28 -12.12 5.12
C THR A 229 -3.04 -13.16 4.02
N LEU A 230 -2.08 -14.06 4.29
CA LEU A 230 -1.72 -15.16 3.40
C LEU A 230 -2.87 -16.14 3.14
N GLU A 231 -3.82 -16.29 4.07
CA GLU A 231 -4.94 -17.23 3.93
C GLU A 231 -6.18 -16.65 3.24
N GLY A 232 -6.06 -15.47 2.61
CA GLY A 232 -7.15 -14.84 1.86
C GLY A 232 -8.21 -14.17 2.73
N LYS A 233 -7.85 -13.83 3.98
CA LYS A 233 -8.67 -13.01 4.87
C LYS A 233 -8.17 -11.57 4.89
N PHE A 234 -9.08 -10.67 5.16
CA PHE A 234 -8.76 -9.29 5.47
C PHE A 234 -9.44 -8.86 6.76
N HIS A 235 -8.79 -7.94 7.45
CA HIS A 235 -9.19 -7.43 8.76
C HIS A 235 -9.37 -5.93 8.66
N VAL A 236 -10.56 -5.43 9.03
CA VAL A 236 -10.84 -4.00 9.08
C VAL A 236 -10.90 -3.58 10.53
N HIS A 237 -9.89 -2.85 10.98
CA HIS A 237 -9.82 -2.31 12.33
C HIS A 237 -10.43 -0.91 12.35
N ASP A 238 -11.37 -0.64 13.26
CA ASP A 238 -11.84 0.72 13.55
C ASP A 238 -10.80 1.43 14.44
N MET A 239 -10.13 2.44 13.89
CA MET A 239 -9.01 3.12 14.53
C MET A 239 -9.43 4.31 15.40
N ARG A 240 -10.74 4.49 15.68
CA ARG A 240 -11.24 5.64 16.45
C ARG A 240 -11.27 5.40 17.95
N THR A 241 -11.41 4.15 18.37
CA THR A 241 -11.53 3.81 19.78
C THR A 241 -10.62 2.64 20.12
N LEU A 242 -9.57 2.93 20.90
CA LEU A 242 -8.70 1.91 21.47
C LEU A 242 -9.21 1.56 22.88
N HIS A 243 -9.65 0.31 23.05
CA HIS A 243 -10.03 -0.20 24.36
C HIS A 243 -8.79 -0.80 25.07
N PRO A 244 -8.56 -0.49 26.36
CA PRO A 244 -7.32 -0.92 27.05
C PRO A 244 -7.07 -2.42 27.03
N GLU A 245 -8.11 -3.23 27.11
CA GLU A 245 -7.99 -4.71 27.18
C GLU A 245 -8.24 -5.40 25.82
N SER A 246 -9.26 -4.95 25.06
CA SER A 246 -9.65 -5.62 23.81
C SER A 246 -9.05 -5.00 22.54
N GLY A 247 -8.30 -3.91 22.67
CA GLY A 247 -7.70 -3.21 21.54
C GLY A 247 -8.71 -2.52 20.63
N TYR A 248 -8.38 -2.41 19.35
CA TYR A 248 -9.28 -1.88 18.34
C TYR A 248 -10.32 -2.90 17.92
N ALA A 249 -11.56 -2.46 17.74
CA ALA A 249 -12.61 -3.30 17.18
C ALA A 249 -12.23 -3.75 15.77
N CYS A 250 -12.38 -5.04 15.48
CA CYS A 250 -11.95 -5.65 14.23
C CYS A 250 -13.04 -6.48 13.58
N LEU A 251 -13.33 -6.21 12.30
CA LEU A 251 -14.10 -7.06 11.41
C LEU A 251 -13.13 -7.96 10.64
N ASN A 252 -13.42 -9.25 10.55
CA ASN A 252 -12.62 -10.25 9.84
C ASN A 252 -13.47 -10.98 8.81
N GLU A 253 -13.09 -10.90 7.55
CA GLU A 253 -13.81 -11.51 6.43
C GLU A 253 -12.86 -12.25 5.49
N LYS A 254 -13.36 -13.30 4.83
CA LYS A 254 -12.62 -14.06 3.81
C LYS A 254 -13.03 -13.57 2.41
N ALA A 255 -12.05 -13.04 1.66
CA ALA A 255 -12.30 -12.54 0.30
C ALA A 255 -11.97 -13.56 -0.78
N PHE A 256 -10.90 -14.35 -0.58
CA PHE A 256 -10.39 -15.28 -1.59
C PHE A 256 -10.04 -16.65 -0.98
N GLY A 257 -9.92 -17.66 -1.84
CA GLY A 257 -9.29 -18.93 -1.50
C GLY A 257 -7.75 -18.91 -1.59
N ALA A 258 -7.18 -17.74 -1.89
CA ALA A 258 -5.76 -17.48 -2.09
C ALA A 258 -5.31 -16.26 -1.28
N THR A 259 -4.01 -16.04 -1.18
CA THR A 259 -3.41 -14.85 -0.52
C THR A 259 -4.00 -13.54 -1.03
N ILE A 260 -4.18 -12.56 -0.15
CA ILE A 260 -4.50 -11.17 -0.53
C ILE A 260 -3.20 -10.37 -0.46
N TRP A 261 -2.57 -10.11 -1.60
CA TRP A 261 -1.26 -9.47 -1.67
C TRP A 261 -1.23 -7.98 -1.33
N GLY A 262 -2.37 -7.34 -1.30
CA GLY A 262 -2.44 -5.93 -0.93
C GLY A 262 -3.85 -5.38 -0.89
N VAL A 263 -3.95 -4.18 -0.36
CA VAL A 263 -5.17 -3.39 -0.28
C VAL A 263 -4.88 -1.97 -0.76
N LYS A 264 -5.83 -1.34 -1.47
CA LYS A 264 -5.74 0.06 -1.91
C LYS A 264 -7.08 0.77 -1.76
N HIS A 265 -7.13 1.73 -0.85
CA HIS A 265 -8.28 2.60 -0.68
C HIS A 265 -8.43 3.55 -1.88
N LEU A 266 -9.68 3.81 -2.26
CA LEU A 266 -9.99 4.77 -3.31
C LEU A 266 -9.69 6.20 -2.80
N PRO A 267 -8.81 6.97 -3.47
CA PRO A 267 -8.41 8.28 -2.98
C PRO A 267 -9.56 9.27 -2.84
N GLN A 268 -10.60 9.15 -3.68
CA GLN A 268 -11.77 10.03 -3.68
C GLN A 268 -12.83 9.63 -2.66
N ASN A 269 -12.83 8.37 -2.20
CA ASN A 269 -13.77 7.87 -1.20
C ASN A 269 -13.07 6.83 -0.30
N ARG A 270 -12.74 7.24 0.92
CA ARG A 270 -12.03 6.43 1.91
C ARG A 270 -12.75 5.16 2.35
N ASP A 271 -14.03 5.03 2.03
CA ASP A 271 -14.85 3.89 2.46
C ASP A 271 -14.80 2.74 1.44
N ILE A 272 -14.28 3.02 0.24
CA ILE A 272 -14.11 2.04 -0.82
C ILE A 272 -12.64 1.61 -0.90
N PHE A 273 -12.41 0.29 -1.00
CA PHE A 273 -11.06 -0.25 -1.17
C PHE A 273 -11.05 -1.48 -2.08
N GLY A 274 -9.93 -1.66 -2.77
CA GLY A 274 -9.66 -2.83 -3.62
C GLY A 274 -8.73 -3.81 -2.92
N LEU A 275 -9.01 -5.12 -3.06
CA LEU A 275 -8.17 -6.22 -2.58
C LEU A 275 -7.54 -6.97 -3.74
N LEU A 276 -6.24 -7.23 -3.66
CA LEU A 276 -5.43 -7.84 -4.72
C LEU A 276 -5.29 -9.35 -4.47
N GLY A 277 -5.99 -10.15 -5.26
CA GLY A 277 -6.03 -11.59 -5.09
C GLY A 277 -4.81 -12.32 -5.66
N GLY A 278 -4.33 -13.32 -4.93
CA GLY A 278 -3.33 -14.28 -5.40
C GLY A 278 -3.86 -15.21 -6.51
N ASN A 279 -5.17 -15.21 -6.72
CA ASN A 279 -5.83 -15.89 -7.84
C ASN A 279 -5.96 -14.99 -9.10
N GLY A 280 -5.41 -13.78 -9.08
CA GLY A 280 -5.52 -12.83 -10.20
C GLY A 280 -6.80 -12.00 -10.22
N ALA A 281 -7.64 -12.08 -9.18
CA ALA A 281 -8.86 -11.30 -9.08
C ALA A 281 -8.64 -9.98 -8.33
N LEU A 282 -9.40 -8.96 -8.72
CA LEU A 282 -9.57 -7.70 -7.99
C LEU A 282 -10.99 -7.66 -7.43
N ASN A 283 -11.10 -7.59 -6.09
CA ASN A 283 -12.36 -7.37 -5.41
C ASN A 283 -12.44 -5.94 -4.90
N ILE A 284 -13.56 -5.27 -5.14
CA ILE A 284 -13.82 -3.92 -4.63
C ILE A 284 -14.89 -4.01 -3.55
N TYR A 285 -14.58 -3.47 -2.38
CA TYR A 285 -15.44 -3.43 -1.21
C TYR A 285 -15.77 -2.01 -0.80
N LYS A 286 -16.93 -1.85 -0.15
CA LYS A 286 -17.31 -0.68 0.61
C LYS A 286 -17.44 -1.04 2.07
N TYR A 287 -16.89 -0.22 2.95
CA TYR A 287 -17.12 -0.32 4.39
C TYR A 287 -18.27 0.59 4.79
N ASN A 288 -19.27 0.01 5.43
CA ASN A 288 -20.43 0.72 5.97
C ASN A 288 -20.23 0.86 7.48
N TYR A 289 -20.18 2.09 7.98
CA TYR A 289 -20.01 2.36 9.40
C TYR A 289 -21.25 1.98 10.20
N PRO A 290 -21.09 1.56 11.47
CA PRO A 290 -22.22 1.35 12.37
C PRO A 290 -22.83 2.72 12.76
N ASN A 291 -24.10 2.72 13.17
CA ASN A 291 -24.78 3.93 13.62
C ASN A 291 -24.07 4.57 14.84
N GLU A 292 -23.61 3.72 15.77
CA GLU A 292 -22.77 4.12 16.90
C GLU A 292 -21.42 3.45 16.77
N ARG A 293 -20.35 4.23 16.84
CA ARG A 293 -18.96 3.73 16.65
C ARG A 293 -18.32 3.21 17.94
N SER A 294 -18.93 3.51 19.10
CA SER A 294 -18.48 3.00 20.39
C SER A 294 -19.65 2.82 21.35
N ILE A 295 -19.51 1.85 22.23
CA ILE A 295 -20.38 1.63 23.39
C ILE A 295 -19.55 1.70 24.66
N LYS A 296 -20.19 1.87 25.81
CA LYS A 296 -19.54 1.75 27.12
C LYS A 296 -19.56 0.28 27.56
N ASP A 297 -18.41 -0.22 28.05
CA ASP A 297 -18.32 -1.52 28.69
C ASP A 297 -18.93 -1.50 30.10
N SER A 298 -18.84 -2.61 30.84
CA SER A 298 -19.34 -2.73 32.22
C SER A 298 -18.66 -1.79 33.23
N GLU A 299 -17.49 -1.25 32.88
CA GLU A 299 -16.71 -0.31 33.68
C GLU A 299 -16.85 1.14 33.20
N GLY A 300 -17.71 1.38 32.18
CA GLY A 300 -17.96 2.68 31.59
C GLY A 300 -16.90 3.16 30.63
N ARG A 301 -15.91 2.30 30.24
CA ARG A 301 -14.86 2.62 29.28
C ARG A 301 -15.37 2.50 27.84
N PRO A 302 -14.95 3.36 26.92
CA PRO A 302 -15.37 3.27 25.52
C PRO A 302 -14.76 2.04 24.85
N ARG A 303 -15.60 1.24 24.18
CA ARG A 303 -15.24 0.10 23.35
C ARG A 303 -15.75 0.32 21.94
N GLY A 304 -14.85 0.18 20.93
CA GLY A 304 -15.20 0.33 19.52
C GLY A 304 -16.21 -0.71 19.03
N ILE A 305 -16.96 -0.35 18.02
CA ILE A 305 -17.86 -1.24 17.27
C ILE A 305 -17.47 -1.16 15.80
N THR A 306 -17.37 -2.33 15.14
CA THR A 306 -17.18 -2.41 13.70
C THR A 306 -18.50 -2.31 12.95
N GLY A 307 -18.43 -1.78 11.73
CA GLY A 307 -19.50 -1.87 10.76
C GLY A 307 -19.52 -3.21 10.03
N ASN A 308 -19.89 -3.15 8.77
CA ASN A 308 -19.85 -4.29 7.86
C ASN A 308 -19.19 -3.90 6.53
N VAL A 309 -18.84 -4.90 5.73
CA VAL A 309 -18.32 -4.71 4.37
C VAL A 309 -19.31 -5.26 3.35
N GLU A 310 -19.41 -4.56 2.24
CA GLU A 310 -20.21 -4.94 1.08
C GLU A 310 -19.29 -5.09 -0.12
N ILE A 311 -19.37 -6.22 -0.84
CA ILE A 311 -18.65 -6.40 -2.08
C ILE A 311 -19.40 -5.65 -3.20
N LEU A 312 -18.75 -4.67 -3.80
CA LEU A 312 -19.32 -3.90 -4.91
C LEU A 312 -19.12 -4.59 -6.25
N ASN A 313 -17.97 -5.20 -6.47
CA ASN A 313 -17.67 -6.00 -7.66
C ASN A 313 -16.45 -6.89 -7.44
N SER A 314 -16.37 -7.97 -8.21
CA SER A 314 -15.24 -8.90 -8.28
C SER A 314 -14.96 -9.25 -9.73
N LYS A 315 -13.69 -9.21 -10.14
CA LYS A 315 -13.30 -9.57 -11.51
C LYS A 315 -11.94 -10.23 -11.56
N ASP A 316 -11.86 -11.36 -12.27
CA ASP A 316 -10.60 -12.00 -12.65
C ASP A 316 -9.95 -11.16 -13.76
N LEU A 317 -8.76 -10.64 -13.48
CA LEU A 317 -8.03 -9.75 -14.38
C LEU A 317 -6.70 -10.35 -14.84
N CYS A 318 -6.03 -11.14 -14.01
CA CYS A 318 -4.75 -11.78 -14.29
C CYS A 318 -4.84 -13.30 -14.14
N GLN A 319 -3.96 -14.04 -14.83
CA GLN A 319 -3.86 -15.48 -14.67
C GLN A 319 -3.02 -15.89 -13.45
N GLN A 320 -2.26 -14.97 -12.90
CA GLN A 320 -1.41 -15.13 -11.73
C GLN A 320 -1.66 -13.98 -10.73
N PRO A 321 -1.07 -14.02 -9.52
CA PRO A 321 -1.28 -12.99 -8.52
C PRO A 321 -1.14 -11.57 -9.02
N ILE A 322 -2.05 -10.70 -8.59
CA ILE A 322 -1.90 -9.24 -8.77
C ILE A 322 -0.95 -8.75 -7.68
N ASN A 323 0.23 -8.24 -8.09
CA ASN A 323 1.26 -7.76 -7.19
C ASN A 323 1.19 -6.28 -6.88
N GLY A 324 0.78 -5.48 -7.86
CA GLY A 324 0.70 -4.04 -7.73
C GLY A 324 -0.62 -3.52 -8.28
N PHE A 325 -1.12 -2.51 -7.60
CA PHE A 325 -2.32 -1.78 -8.00
C PHE A 325 -2.25 -0.36 -7.48
N ASP A 326 -2.72 0.59 -8.29
CA ASP A 326 -2.85 1.97 -7.85
C ASP A 326 -4.07 2.64 -8.50
N TRP A 327 -4.82 3.40 -7.69
CA TRP A 327 -5.89 4.27 -8.17
C TRP A 327 -5.35 5.60 -8.64
N ASN A 328 -5.88 6.12 -9.73
CA ASN A 328 -5.59 7.48 -10.15
C ASN A 328 -6.28 8.48 -9.20
N ARG A 329 -5.51 9.42 -8.64
CA ARG A 329 -6.03 10.40 -7.67
C ARG A 329 -6.93 11.46 -8.31
N ASP A 330 -6.74 11.73 -9.61
CA ASP A 330 -7.44 12.80 -10.34
C ASP A 330 -8.68 12.29 -11.09
N LYS A 331 -8.76 10.96 -11.32
CA LYS A 331 -9.84 10.34 -12.11
C LYS A 331 -10.48 9.20 -11.33
N LEU A 332 -11.69 9.46 -10.85
CA LEU A 332 -12.49 8.47 -10.11
C LEU A 332 -12.64 7.17 -10.90
N GLY A 333 -12.31 6.05 -10.27
CA GLY A 333 -12.45 4.72 -10.83
C GLY A 333 -11.41 4.32 -11.86
N LEU A 334 -10.49 5.21 -12.26
CA LEU A 334 -9.35 4.84 -13.10
C LEU A 334 -8.29 4.16 -12.24
N GLY A 335 -7.89 2.95 -12.60
CA GLY A 335 -6.88 2.16 -11.91
C GLY A 335 -5.87 1.55 -12.86
N VAL A 336 -4.70 1.24 -12.35
CA VAL A 336 -3.67 0.46 -13.05
C VAL A 336 -3.20 -0.68 -12.16
N LEU A 337 -3.01 -1.86 -12.74
CA LEU A 337 -2.53 -3.04 -12.03
C LEU A 337 -1.46 -3.78 -12.82
N CYS A 338 -0.67 -4.58 -12.11
CA CYS A 338 0.26 -5.51 -12.71
C CYS A 338 0.21 -6.88 -12.01
N GLY A 339 0.39 -7.92 -12.80
CA GLY A 339 0.36 -9.31 -12.35
C GLY A 339 1.68 -10.04 -12.59
N LEU A 340 1.88 -11.13 -11.83
CA LEU A 340 3.04 -12.03 -12.01
C LEU A 340 3.03 -12.74 -13.37
N ASP A 341 1.91 -12.74 -14.07
CA ASP A 341 1.78 -13.20 -15.47
C ASP A 341 2.43 -12.25 -16.49
N GLN A 342 3.20 -11.27 -16.01
CA GLN A 342 3.88 -10.28 -16.83
C GLN A 342 2.91 -9.42 -17.65
N THR A 343 1.74 -9.11 -17.08
CA THR A 343 0.78 -8.21 -17.70
C THR A 343 0.64 -6.92 -16.88
N CYS A 344 0.37 -5.83 -17.58
CA CYS A 344 -0.07 -4.56 -17.02
C CYS A 344 -1.43 -4.20 -17.64
N LYS A 345 -2.38 -3.82 -16.78
CA LYS A 345 -3.73 -3.48 -17.23
C LYS A 345 -4.16 -2.13 -16.67
N VAL A 346 -4.79 -1.33 -17.52
CA VAL A 346 -5.54 -0.14 -17.10
C VAL A 346 -7.00 -0.51 -17.03
N ILE A 347 -7.62 -0.23 -15.90
CA ILE A 347 -9.04 -0.53 -15.65
C ILE A 347 -9.83 0.74 -15.38
N ILE A 348 -11.12 0.70 -15.69
CA ILE A 348 -12.09 1.72 -15.33
C ILE A 348 -13.19 1.06 -14.51
N THR A 349 -13.39 1.51 -13.27
CA THR A 349 -14.50 1.09 -12.44
C THR A 349 -15.59 2.16 -12.48
N THR A 350 -16.76 1.78 -13.00
CA THR A 350 -17.88 2.69 -13.17
C THR A 350 -18.69 2.88 -11.89
N LYS A 351 -19.50 3.94 -11.82
CA LYS A 351 -20.51 4.17 -10.76
C LYS A 351 -20.01 4.24 -9.32
N LEU A 352 -18.70 4.38 -9.08
CA LEU A 352 -18.17 4.55 -7.70
C LEU A 352 -18.64 5.86 -7.04
N ASN A 353 -19.12 6.83 -7.82
CA ASN A 353 -19.71 8.07 -7.32
C ASN A 353 -21.11 7.88 -6.68
N LEU A 354 -21.70 6.70 -6.81
CA LEU A 354 -23.02 6.38 -6.22
C LEU A 354 -22.90 5.73 -4.84
N TYR A 355 -21.68 5.43 -4.39
CA TYR A 355 -21.36 4.72 -3.15
C TYR A 355 -20.45 5.56 -2.24
#